data_1dc22ba57073fb554909ace512b0457d
#
_entry.id   1dc22ba57073fb554909ace512b0457d
#
_cell.length_a   1.000
_cell.length_b   1.000
_cell.length_c   1.000
_cell.angle_alpha   90.00
_cell.angle_beta   90.00
_cell.angle_gamma   90.00
#
_symmetry.space_group_name_H-M   'P 1'
#
loop_
_entity.id
_entity.type
_entity.pdbx_description
1 polymer ?
#
loop_
_entity_poly.entity_id
_entity_poly.type
_entity_poly.pdbx_seq_one_letter_code
_entity_poly.pdbx_strand_id
1 'polypeptide(L)'
;TKKVSLSDKDVFLPVVINNLNERDSFSIGFGSCLKQNKSLKIFDAIKNEKIDLFLMIGDNVYGDGGSEDLSDLRRAYNQQKENFKILDLNFPIAAIWDDHDYGLNDGGKEYPYRDLSKDLFLDFWEIPSNDIRRKRSGLYHQLTFSLDSFMVQIIFLDTRYFRDKLTPSNNLGAKGKERYVPSADTSLTMLGEKQWNWFNNIVKIKADARIIVSSIQFIASGHGWESWNNLPHEKNKMEKIIDDSDLNNTIFISGDRHRGGLYKKLTKSYNTIFEITSSSMNAPYPGQEEEGLYRIGDTYKLENYGILNIDKSKKILSMVLKNINGETVRSLEIKL
;
A
#
# COMPACT_ATOMS: atom_id res chain seq x y z
N THR A 1 9.40 -42.91 17.84
CA THR A 1 10.02 -41.65 17.45
C THR A 1 9.58 -41.32 16.02
N LYS A 2 8.47 -40.55 15.84
CA LYS A 2 8.08 -39.99 14.56
C LYS A 2 9.06 -38.88 14.24
N LYS A 3 9.79 -39.00 13.12
CA LYS A 3 10.50 -37.92 12.51
C LYS A 3 9.46 -36.85 12.15
N VAL A 4 9.48 -35.70 12.81
CA VAL A 4 8.78 -34.49 12.37
C VAL A 4 9.48 -34.06 11.09
N SER A 5 8.75 -34.05 9.98
CA SER A 5 9.28 -33.59 8.71
C SER A 5 9.46 -32.07 8.80
N LEU A 6 10.57 -31.57 8.29
CA LEU A 6 10.95 -30.15 8.22
C LEU A 6 10.09 -29.33 7.23
N SER A 7 8.79 -29.66 7.05
CA SER A 7 7.98 -29.12 5.97
C SER A 7 6.98 -28.02 6.37
N ASP A 8 6.89 -27.62 7.64
CA ASP A 8 5.87 -26.65 8.09
C ASP A 8 6.48 -25.49 8.90
N LYS A 9 7.52 -24.87 8.39
CA LYS A 9 7.94 -23.56 8.88
C LYS A 9 7.09 -22.51 8.16
N ASP A 10 6.38 -21.69 8.94
CA ASP A 10 5.69 -20.53 8.38
C ASP A 10 6.68 -19.72 7.53
N VAL A 11 6.23 -19.27 6.36
CA VAL A 11 7.08 -18.50 5.42
C VAL A 11 7.27 -17.08 5.91
N PHE A 12 6.27 -16.56 6.61
CA PHE A 12 6.27 -15.18 7.09
C PHE A 12 6.44 -15.12 8.61
N LEU A 13 7.26 -14.18 9.06
CA LEU A 13 7.39 -13.88 10.49
C LEU A 13 6.11 -13.21 10.99
N PRO A 14 5.64 -13.54 12.20
CA PRO A 14 4.53 -12.82 12.81
C PRO A 14 4.87 -11.33 12.98
N VAL A 15 3.87 -10.47 12.80
CA VAL A 15 4.04 -9.02 12.99
C VAL A 15 4.09 -8.70 14.48
N VAL A 16 5.19 -9.11 15.11
CA VAL A 16 5.52 -8.83 16.51
C VAL A 16 6.90 -8.18 16.53
N ILE A 17 6.96 -6.94 17.00
CA ILE A 17 8.20 -6.18 17.09
C ILE A 17 8.56 -6.01 18.56
N ASN A 18 9.66 -6.66 18.95
CA ASN A 18 10.11 -6.66 20.33
C ASN A 18 10.92 -5.41 20.68
N ASN A 19 10.93 -5.04 21.97
CA ASN A 19 11.77 -3.98 22.54
C ASN A 19 11.61 -2.58 21.90
N LEU A 20 10.41 -2.29 21.34
CA LEU A 20 10.14 -0.97 20.76
C LEU A 20 10.31 0.18 21.76
N ASN A 21 9.99 -0.04 23.03
CA ASN A 21 10.09 0.99 24.07
C ASN A 21 11.53 1.44 24.33
N GLU A 22 12.51 0.57 24.08
CA GLU A 22 13.93 0.85 24.28
C GLU A 22 14.58 1.54 23.05
N ARG A 23 13.81 1.80 21.99
CA ARG A 23 14.32 2.27 20.71
C ARG A 23 13.94 3.72 20.46
N ASP A 24 14.88 4.49 19.92
CA ASP A 24 14.65 5.87 19.49
C ASP A 24 14.09 5.98 18.07
N SER A 25 14.16 4.90 17.30
CA SER A 25 13.73 4.92 15.90
C SER A 25 12.94 3.67 15.53
N PHE A 26 12.06 3.84 14.53
CA PHE A 26 11.27 2.79 13.91
C PHE A 26 11.35 2.93 12.39
N SER A 27 11.77 1.87 11.70
CA SER A 27 11.99 1.87 10.26
C SER A 27 11.02 0.93 9.56
N ILE A 28 10.29 1.45 8.57
CA ILE A 28 9.29 0.72 7.80
C ILE A 28 9.72 0.71 6.34
N GLY A 29 9.99 -0.47 5.77
CA GLY A 29 10.14 -0.64 4.34
C GLY A 29 8.78 -0.86 3.67
N PHE A 30 8.63 -0.48 2.39
CA PHE A 30 7.41 -0.80 1.64
C PHE A 30 7.65 -0.82 0.14
N GLY A 31 6.77 -1.52 -0.57
CA GLY A 31 6.78 -1.59 -2.01
C GLY A 31 5.56 -2.29 -2.59
N SER A 32 5.36 -2.15 -3.89
CA SER A 32 4.27 -2.76 -4.66
C SER A 32 4.74 -3.26 -6.03
N CYS A 33 3.86 -3.87 -6.78
CA CYS A 33 4.07 -4.34 -8.15
C CYS A 33 5.26 -5.32 -8.24
N LEU A 34 5.10 -6.45 -7.53
CA LEU A 34 6.06 -7.55 -7.47
C LEU A 34 5.57 -8.75 -8.29
N LYS A 35 5.98 -8.85 -9.54
CA LYS A 35 5.65 -9.99 -10.40
C LYS A 35 6.41 -11.24 -9.97
N GLN A 36 5.67 -12.34 -9.71
CA GLN A 36 6.23 -13.60 -9.23
C GLN A 36 7.18 -14.31 -10.22
N ASN A 37 7.12 -13.96 -11.51
CA ASN A 37 7.91 -14.55 -12.58
C ASN A 37 9.08 -13.66 -13.05
N LYS A 38 9.38 -12.58 -12.31
CA LYS A 38 10.51 -11.69 -12.60
C LYS A 38 11.58 -11.76 -11.52
N SER A 39 12.72 -11.12 -11.78
CA SER A 39 13.85 -11.05 -10.84
C SER A 39 13.42 -10.47 -9.49
N LEU A 40 13.93 -11.06 -8.42
CA LEU A 40 13.73 -10.62 -7.03
C LEU A 40 14.98 -9.90 -6.49
N LYS A 41 15.88 -9.46 -7.37
CA LYS A 41 17.16 -8.82 -7.01
C LYS A 41 17.00 -7.62 -6.08
N ILE A 42 15.87 -6.91 -6.15
CA ILE A 42 15.59 -5.76 -5.28
C ILE A 42 15.65 -6.13 -3.79
N PHE A 43 15.34 -7.38 -3.44
CA PHE A 43 15.43 -7.87 -2.07
C PHE A 43 16.86 -7.98 -1.54
N ASP A 44 17.88 -8.02 -2.41
CA ASP A 44 19.28 -7.98 -1.98
C ASP A 44 19.58 -6.64 -1.30
N ALA A 45 19.05 -5.54 -1.86
CA ALA A 45 19.15 -4.21 -1.24
C ALA A 45 18.27 -4.09 0.02
N ILE A 46 17.00 -4.55 -0.06
CA ILE A 46 16.05 -4.46 1.05
C ILE A 46 16.56 -5.24 2.29
N LYS A 47 17.17 -6.40 2.12
CA LYS A 47 17.76 -7.19 3.22
C LYS A 47 18.90 -6.50 3.94
N ASN A 48 19.60 -5.60 3.24
CA ASN A 48 20.68 -4.81 3.83
C ASN A 48 20.18 -3.58 4.61
N GLU A 49 18.89 -3.26 4.49
CA GLU A 49 18.28 -2.19 5.28
C GLU A 49 18.00 -2.67 6.71
N LYS A 50 18.11 -1.77 7.66
CA LYS A 50 17.72 -2.02 9.05
C LYS A 50 16.25 -1.67 9.24
N ILE A 51 15.37 -2.48 8.66
CA ILE A 51 13.92 -2.28 8.76
C ILE A 51 13.32 -3.19 9.83
N ASP A 52 12.29 -2.68 10.48
CA ASP A 52 11.55 -3.37 11.54
C ASP A 52 10.30 -4.07 11.02
N LEU A 53 9.74 -3.54 9.94
CA LEU A 53 8.54 -4.02 9.31
C LEU A 53 8.60 -3.71 7.81
N PHE A 54 8.19 -4.64 6.96
CA PHE A 54 7.98 -4.37 5.54
C PHE A 54 6.50 -4.40 5.19
N LEU A 55 6.04 -3.44 4.39
CA LEU A 55 4.66 -3.37 3.94
C LEU A 55 4.59 -3.71 2.45
N MET A 56 3.88 -4.79 2.12
CA MET A 56 3.50 -5.14 0.76
C MET A 56 2.16 -4.45 0.47
N ILE A 57 2.20 -3.41 -0.38
CA ILE A 57 1.10 -2.45 -0.50
C ILE A 57 0.28 -2.60 -1.78
N GLY A 58 0.21 -3.81 -2.30
CA GLY A 58 -0.61 -4.18 -3.46
C GLY A 58 0.22 -4.74 -4.61
N ASP A 59 -0.45 -5.45 -5.53
CA ASP A 59 0.17 -6.16 -6.64
C ASP A 59 1.29 -7.10 -6.18
N ASN A 60 1.00 -7.83 -5.11
CA ASN A 60 1.95 -8.76 -4.50
C ASN A 60 2.16 -10.01 -5.36
N VAL A 61 1.19 -10.29 -6.24
CA VAL A 61 1.19 -11.27 -7.32
C VAL A 61 0.39 -10.75 -8.49
N TYR A 62 0.61 -11.32 -9.68
CA TYR A 62 -0.13 -11.02 -10.90
C TYR A 62 -0.87 -12.29 -11.34
N GLY A 63 -2.14 -12.38 -10.97
CA GLY A 63 -2.96 -13.58 -11.19
C GLY A 63 -4.36 -13.29 -11.74
N ASP A 64 -4.56 -12.14 -12.35
CA ASP A 64 -5.81 -11.63 -12.91
C ASP A 64 -6.12 -12.16 -14.32
N GLY A 65 -5.78 -13.43 -14.59
CA GLY A 65 -6.03 -14.10 -15.88
C GLY A 65 -7.51 -14.37 -16.21
N GLY A 66 -8.42 -14.07 -15.30
CA GLY A 66 -9.88 -14.15 -15.54
C GLY A 66 -10.47 -15.55 -15.44
N SER A 67 -9.75 -16.53 -14.92
CA SER A 67 -10.31 -17.86 -14.67
C SER A 67 -11.35 -17.82 -13.54
N GLU A 68 -12.56 -18.37 -13.79
CA GLU A 68 -13.64 -18.39 -12.80
C GLU A 68 -13.31 -19.19 -11.53
N ASP A 69 -12.42 -20.16 -11.63
CA ASP A 69 -11.95 -20.99 -10.50
C ASP A 69 -10.74 -20.39 -9.78
N LEU A 70 -10.30 -19.18 -10.20
CA LEU A 70 -9.12 -18.51 -9.70
C LEU A 70 -7.82 -19.32 -9.83
N SER A 71 -7.74 -20.24 -10.80
CA SER A 71 -6.56 -21.11 -10.99
C SER A 71 -5.31 -20.30 -11.32
N ASP A 72 -5.45 -19.19 -12.06
CA ASP A 72 -4.34 -18.29 -12.38
C ASP A 72 -3.83 -17.57 -11.11
N LEU A 73 -4.74 -17.07 -10.29
CA LEU A 73 -4.40 -16.40 -9.03
C LEU A 73 -3.77 -17.39 -8.04
N ARG A 74 -4.32 -18.61 -7.90
CA ARG A 74 -3.72 -19.68 -7.08
C ARG A 74 -2.29 -20.03 -7.51
N ARG A 75 -2.07 -20.14 -8.83
CA ARG A 75 -0.75 -20.44 -9.40
C ARG A 75 0.23 -19.31 -9.08
N ALA A 76 -0.20 -18.05 -9.25
CA ALA A 76 0.62 -16.88 -8.94
C ALA A 76 1.02 -16.84 -7.46
N TYR A 77 0.08 -17.07 -6.54
CA TYR A 77 0.38 -17.14 -5.11
C TYR A 77 1.30 -18.31 -4.75
N ASN A 78 1.09 -19.49 -5.33
CA ASN A 78 1.97 -20.65 -5.09
C ASN A 78 3.41 -20.35 -5.53
N GLN A 79 3.58 -19.78 -6.71
CA GLN A 79 4.91 -19.38 -7.20
C GLN A 79 5.54 -18.32 -6.30
N GLN A 80 4.78 -17.32 -5.88
CA GLN A 80 5.28 -16.26 -5.01
C GLN A 80 5.65 -16.79 -3.61
N LYS A 81 4.91 -17.78 -3.11
CA LYS A 81 5.24 -18.43 -1.83
C LYS A 81 6.60 -19.13 -1.89
N GLU A 82 6.90 -19.83 -2.98
CA GLU A 82 8.23 -20.44 -3.19
C GLU A 82 9.32 -19.37 -3.31
N ASN A 83 9.04 -18.24 -3.97
CA ASN A 83 9.96 -17.11 -4.01
C ASN A 83 10.29 -16.58 -2.60
N PHE A 84 9.29 -16.36 -1.75
CA PHE A 84 9.50 -15.88 -0.39
C PHE A 84 10.25 -16.88 0.49
N LYS A 85 10.03 -18.19 0.30
CA LYS A 85 10.85 -19.24 0.98
C LYS A 85 12.33 -19.12 0.64
N ILE A 86 12.64 -18.89 -0.66
CA ILE A 86 14.03 -18.75 -1.13
C ILE A 86 14.66 -17.45 -0.62
N LEU A 87 13.86 -16.38 -0.55
CA LEU A 87 14.33 -15.09 -0.04
C LEU A 87 14.74 -15.13 1.42
N ASP A 88 14.12 -15.98 2.24
CA ASP A 88 14.40 -16.14 3.68
C ASP A 88 14.55 -14.79 4.40
N LEU A 89 13.45 -14.01 4.36
CA LEU A 89 13.44 -12.65 4.89
C LEU A 89 13.46 -12.66 6.42
N ASN A 90 14.22 -11.76 7.02
CA ASN A 90 14.47 -11.67 8.46
C ASN A 90 13.65 -10.55 9.17
N PHE A 91 12.64 -10.02 8.51
CA PHE A 91 11.70 -9.01 9.04
C PHE A 91 10.25 -9.44 8.80
N PRO A 92 9.32 -9.03 9.68
CA PRO A 92 7.91 -9.30 9.48
C PRO A 92 7.33 -8.49 8.31
N ILE A 93 6.28 -9.05 7.68
CA ILE A 93 5.57 -8.42 6.57
C ILE A 93 4.11 -8.22 6.94
N ALA A 94 3.59 -7.01 6.72
CA ALA A 94 2.15 -6.76 6.68
C ALA A 94 1.74 -6.40 5.25
N ALA A 95 0.54 -6.81 4.83
CA ALA A 95 0.15 -6.68 3.45
C ALA A 95 -1.30 -6.20 3.25
N ILE A 96 -1.51 -5.55 2.11
CA ILE A 96 -2.81 -5.28 1.50
C ILE A 96 -2.75 -5.65 0.02
N TRP A 97 -3.86 -5.93 -0.60
CA TRP A 97 -3.93 -6.18 -2.04
C TRP A 97 -4.09 -4.91 -2.88
N ASP A 98 -3.87 -5.08 -4.20
CA ASP A 98 -4.38 -4.20 -5.22
C ASP A 98 -5.08 -5.05 -6.30
N ASP A 99 -5.25 -4.58 -7.53
CA ASP A 99 -6.11 -5.20 -8.54
C ASP A 99 -5.59 -6.56 -9.05
N HIS A 100 -4.28 -6.73 -9.22
CA HIS A 100 -3.72 -7.97 -9.76
C HIS A 100 -3.77 -9.13 -8.75
N ASP A 101 -3.62 -8.88 -7.48
CA ASP A 101 -3.80 -9.89 -6.42
C ASP A 101 -5.25 -9.95 -5.89
N TYR A 102 -6.09 -8.98 -6.23
CA TYR A 102 -7.55 -9.06 -6.11
C TYR A 102 -8.16 -9.98 -7.18
N GLY A 103 -7.54 -10.04 -8.38
CA GLY A 103 -7.86 -10.97 -9.45
C GLY A 103 -8.65 -10.40 -10.62
N LEU A 104 -8.81 -9.09 -10.69
CA LEU A 104 -9.40 -8.36 -11.81
C LEU A 104 -8.72 -7.02 -11.99
N ASN A 105 -8.02 -6.84 -13.12
CA ASN A 105 -7.34 -5.57 -13.44
C ASN A 105 -8.31 -4.39 -13.34
N ASP A 106 -7.90 -3.36 -12.60
CA ASP A 106 -8.72 -2.18 -12.24
C ASP A 106 -10.09 -2.56 -11.60
N GLY A 107 -10.21 -3.76 -11.01
CA GLY A 107 -11.46 -4.27 -10.47
C GLY A 107 -11.92 -3.61 -9.17
N GLY A 108 -13.22 -3.63 -8.95
CA GLY A 108 -13.88 -3.14 -7.76
C GLY A 108 -14.98 -4.08 -7.27
N LYS A 109 -16.04 -3.55 -6.64
CA LYS A 109 -17.11 -4.35 -6.03
C LYS A 109 -17.90 -5.22 -7.02
N GLU A 110 -17.78 -4.94 -8.31
CA GLU A 110 -18.40 -5.71 -9.38
C GLU A 110 -17.72 -7.07 -9.61
N TYR A 111 -16.52 -7.30 -9.08
CA TYR A 111 -15.82 -8.56 -9.23
C TYR A 111 -16.52 -9.66 -8.42
N PRO A 112 -17.08 -10.69 -9.07
CA PRO A 112 -17.93 -11.66 -8.38
C PRO A 112 -17.15 -12.61 -7.47
N TYR A 113 -15.85 -12.80 -7.72
CA TYR A 113 -15.00 -13.75 -7.00
C TYR A 113 -14.18 -13.12 -5.86
N ARG A 114 -14.45 -11.86 -5.52
CA ARG A 114 -13.69 -11.10 -4.52
C ARG A 114 -13.57 -11.77 -3.14
N ASP A 115 -14.59 -12.53 -2.73
CA ASP A 115 -14.52 -13.25 -1.44
C ASP A 115 -13.55 -14.43 -1.51
N LEU A 116 -13.54 -15.16 -2.62
CA LEU A 116 -12.58 -16.24 -2.86
C LEU A 116 -11.15 -15.71 -2.99
N SER A 117 -10.97 -14.58 -3.67
CA SER A 117 -9.67 -13.89 -3.75
C SER A 117 -9.19 -13.46 -2.37
N LYS A 118 -10.10 -12.96 -1.53
CA LYS A 118 -9.78 -12.59 -0.15
C LYS A 118 -9.27 -13.80 0.66
N ASP A 119 -9.94 -14.94 0.53
CA ASP A 119 -9.51 -16.15 1.24
C ASP A 119 -8.12 -16.60 0.77
N LEU A 120 -7.85 -16.57 -0.54
CA LEU A 120 -6.53 -16.86 -1.09
C LEU A 120 -5.44 -15.91 -0.55
N PHE A 121 -5.73 -14.62 -0.51
CA PHE A 121 -4.84 -13.61 0.05
C PHE A 121 -4.52 -13.90 1.53
N LEU A 122 -5.56 -14.16 2.33
CA LEU A 122 -5.42 -14.41 3.76
C LEU A 122 -4.64 -15.71 4.04
N ASP A 123 -4.83 -16.74 3.22
CA ASP A 123 -4.10 -18.00 3.32
C ASP A 123 -2.65 -17.86 2.89
N PHE A 124 -2.40 -17.12 1.80
CA PHE A 124 -1.04 -16.84 1.33
C PHE A 124 -0.20 -16.12 2.38
N TRP A 125 -0.74 -15.06 3.00
CA TRP A 125 -0.06 -14.28 4.03
C TRP A 125 -0.11 -14.93 5.42
N GLU A 126 -0.58 -16.16 5.54
CA GLU A 126 -0.65 -16.94 6.79
C GLU A 126 -1.40 -16.19 7.91
N ILE A 127 -2.45 -15.43 7.52
CA ILE A 127 -3.24 -14.66 8.47
C ILE A 127 -4.01 -15.60 9.39
N PRO A 128 -3.88 -15.45 10.73
CA PRO A 128 -4.50 -16.34 11.71
C PRO A 128 -6.01 -16.49 11.52
N SER A 129 -6.55 -17.68 11.84
CA SER A 129 -7.98 -17.99 11.70
C SER A 129 -8.90 -17.12 12.56
N ASN A 130 -8.39 -16.57 13.66
CA ASN A 130 -9.12 -15.67 14.55
C ASN A 130 -9.05 -14.19 14.15
N ASP A 131 -8.28 -13.83 13.10
CA ASP A 131 -8.16 -12.46 12.64
C ASP A 131 -9.49 -11.91 12.12
N ILE A 132 -9.76 -10.65 12.40
CA ILE A 132 -11.02 -9.99 12.02
C ILE A 132 -11.24 -9.96 10.50
N ARG A 133 -10.17 -9.90 9.70
CA ARG A 133 -10.23 -9.91 8.24
C ARG A 133 -10.84 -11.18 7.68
N ARG A 134 -10.75 -12.31 8.38
CA ARG A 134 -11.43 -13.55 7.99
C ARG A 134 -12.94 -13.53 8.23
N LYS A 135 -13.42 -12.65 9.11
CA LYS A 135 -14.82 -12.60 9.55
C LYS A 135 -15.63 -11.46 8.93
N ARG A 136 -14.98 -10.50 8.28
CA ARG A 136 -15.64 -9.34 7.69
C ARG A 136 -15.35 -9.21 6.20
N SER A 137 -16.13 -8.39 5.51
CA SER A 137 -15.91 -8.00 4.11
C SER A 137 -14.68 -7.10 3.99
N GLY A 138 -13.84 -7.33 2.98
CA GLY A 138 -12.63 -6.56 2.70
C GLY A 138 -11.46 -6.89 3.63
N LEU A 139 -10.29 -6.31 3.29
CA LEU A 139 -9.01 -6.55 3.96
C LEU A 139 -8.52 -5.38 4.83
N TYR A 140 -9.27 -4.27 4.87
CA TYR A 140 -8.86 -3.10 5.64
C TYR A 140 -8.58 -3.44 7.11
N HIS A 141 -7.48 -2.91 7.65
CA HIS A 141 -7.06 -3.15 9.03
C HIS A 141 -6.11 -2.07 9.51
N GLN A 142 -5.71 -2.13 10.76
CA GLN A 142 -4.68 -1.25 11.31
C GLN A 142 -3.67 -2.02 12.15
N LEU A 143 -2.48 -1.46 12.24
CA LEU A 143 -1.46 -1.82 13.21
C LEU A 143 -1.13 -0.59 14.05
N THR A 144 -0.84 -0.79 15.32
CA THR A 144 -0.38 0.27 16.22
C THR A 144 0.86 -0.19 16.95
N PHE A 145 1.86 0.67 17.01
CA PHE A 145 3.11 0.41 17.69
C PHE A 145 3.41 1.55 18.66
N SER A 146 3.76 1.18 19.89
CA SER A 146 4.18 2.14 20.92
C SER A 146 5.69 2.06 21.08
N LEU A 147 6.35 3.21 20.87
CA LEU A 147 7.75 3.42 21.18
C LEU A 147 7.81 4.29 22.45
N ASP A 148 7.62 3.66 23.62
CA ASP A 148 7.39 4.35 24.88
C ASP A 148 6.11 5.22 24.82
N SER A 149 6.22 6.53 24.95
CA SER A 149 5.07 7.46 24.81
C SER A 149 4.74 7.86 23.38
N PHE A 150 5.53 7.45 22.38
CA PHE A 150 5.34 7.79 20.98
C PHE A 150 4.55 6.71 20.26
N MET A 151 3.37 7.04 19.73
CA MET A 151 2.47 6.11 19.06
C MET A 151 2.54 6.22 17.54
N VAL A 152 2.80 5.10 16.87
CA VAL A 152 2.72 4.96 15.42
C VAL A 152 1.47 4.17 15.05
N GLN A 153 0.61 4.73 14.21
CA GLN A 153 -0.57 4.07 13.66
C GLN A 153 -0.39 3.85 12.15
N ILE A 154 -0.57 2.62 11.69
CA ILE A 154 -0.56 2.25 10.28
C ILE A 154 -1.96 1.76 9.91
N ILE A 155 -2.61 2.43 8.98
CA ILE A 155 -3.99 2.16 8.54
C ILE A 155 -3.95 1.64 7.11
N PHE A 156 -4.37 0.40 6.89
CA PHE A 156 -4.47 -0.20 5.57
C PHE A 156 -5.88 -0.04 5.03
N LEU A 157 -6.01 0.70 3.95
CA LEU A 157 -7.28 0.87 3.23
C LEU A 157 -7.43 -0.21 2.15
N ASP A 158 -8.61 -0.79 2.07
CA ASP A 158 -9.00 -1.66 0.97
C ASP A 158 -9.71 -0.81 -0.11
N THR A 159 -9.00 -0.49 -1.16
CA THR A 159 -9.46 0.34 -2.28
C THR A 159 -10.08 -0.49 -3.41
N ARG A 160 -10.35 -1.80 -3.18
CA ARG A 160 -10.89 -2.73 -4.17
C ARG A 160 -12.26 -3.28 -3.80
N TYR A 161 -12.39 -3.90 -2.65
CA TYR A 161 -13.55 -4.71 -2.28
C TYR A 161 -14.89 -3.98 -2.34
N PHE A 162 -14.92 -2.69 -2.00
CA PHE A 162 -16.13 -1.86 -1.93
C PHE A 162 -16.22 -0.83 -3.05
N ARG A 163 -15.14 -0.62 -3.79
CA ARG A 163 -15.04 0.44 -4.78
C ARG A 163 -16.01 0.24 -5.94
N ASP A 164 -16.72 1.28 -6.28
CA ASP A 164 -17.53 1.33 -7.50
C ASP A 164 -16.68 1.38 -8.76
N LYS A 165 -17.25 0.96 -9.90
CA LYS A 165 -16.61 1.10 -11.21
C LYS A 165 -16.21 2.54 -11.44
N LEU A 166 -15.00 2.74 -11.95
CA LEU A 166 -14.51 4.05 -12.36
C LEU A 166 -15.12 4.47 -13.69
N THR A 167 -15.21 5.78 -13.92
CA THR A 167 -15.74 6.35 -15.16
C THR A 167 -14.70 6.26 -16.28
N PRO A 168 -14.92 5.44 -17.32
CA PRO A 168 -13.97 5.32 -18.41
C PRO A 168 -13.76 6.64 -19.15
N SER A 169 -12.54 6.87 -19.62
CA SER A 169 -12.22 7.98 -20.49
C SER A 169 -12.91 7.84 -21.87
N ASN A 170 -13.41 8.94 -22.39
CA ASN A 170 -13.90 9.02 -23.76
C ASN A 170 -12.78 9.22 -24.81
N ASN A 171 -11.53 9.34 -24.36
CA ASN A 171 -10.35 9.52 -25.19
C ASN A 171 -9.16 8.70 -24.61
N LEU A 172 -9.31 7.39 -24.67
CA LEU A 172 -8.34 6.44 -24.12
C LEU A 172 -6.94 6.68 -24.66
N GLY A 173 -5.95 6.66 -23.78
CA GLY A 173 -4.54 6.86 -24.09
C GLY A 173 -4.13 8.33 -24.27
N ALA A 174 -5.07 9.27 -24.26
CA ALA A 174 -4.71 10.69 -24.28
C ALA A 174 -4.10 11.10 -22.94
N LYS A 175 -3.14 12.04 -22.98
CA LYS A 175 -2.48 12.56 -21.78
C LYS A 175 -3.49 13.08 -20.76
N GLY A 176 -3.41 12.58 -19.53
CA GLY A 176 -4.33 12.89 -18.44
C GLY A 176 -5.71 12.21 -18.55
N LYS A 177 -5.89 11.34 -19.54
CA LYS A 177 -7.12 10.58 -19.82
C LYS A 177 -6.82 9.14 -20.22
N GLU A 178 -5.73 8.58 -19.74
CA GLU A 178 -5.18 7.30 -20.18
C GLU A 178 -6.23 6.17 -20.12
N ARG A 179 -6.97 6.06 -19.01
CA ARG A 179 -8.05 5.07 -18.82
C ARG A 179 -9.35 5.67 -18.28
N TYR A 180 -9.23 6.60 -17.31
CA TYR A 180 -10.35 7.11 -16.52
C TYR A 180 -10.41 8.63 -16.50
N VAL A 181 -11.59 9.12 -16.15
CA VAL A 181 -11.86 10.53 -15.86
C VAL A 181 -12.57 10.65 -14.52
N PRO A 182 -12.44 11.80 -13.82
CA PRO A 182 -13.17 12.04 -12.58
C PRO A 182 -14.67 11.92 -12.76
N SER A 183 -15.35 11.17 -11.88
CA SER A 183 -16.80 11.04 -11.89
C SER A 183 -17.48 12.21 -11.22
N ALA A 184 -18.57 12.70 -11.80
CA ALA A 184 -19.49 13.65 -11.19
C ALA A 184 -20.55 12.96 -10.32
N ASP A 185 -20.70 11.64 -10.41
CA ASP A 185 -21.66 10.86 -9.63
C ASP A 185 -21.16 10.67 -8.19
N THR A 186 -21.76 11.41 -7.27
CA THR A 186 -21.42 11.37 -5.85
C THR A 186 -22.02 10.17 -5.09
N SER A 187 -22.80 9.33 -5.76
CA SER A 187 -23.31 8.08 -5.16
C SER A 187 -22.26 6.94 -5.20
N LEU A 188 -21.23 7.08 -6.04
CA LEU A 188 -20.14 6.12 -6.13
C LEU A 188 -19.23 6.20 -4.90
N THR A 189 -18.65 5.09 -4.49
CA THR A 189 -17.77 5.05 -3.32
C THR A 189 -16.43 4.39 -3.61
N MET A 190 -15.38 4.85 -2.92
CA MET A 190 -14.06 4.23 -2.89
C MET A 190 -13.99 3.12 -1.82
N LEU A 191 -14.42 3.44 -0.60
CA LEU A 191 -14.24 2.56 0.55
C LEU A 191 -15.53 1.86 1.01
N GLY A 192 -16.69 2.31 0.54
CA GLY A 192 -17.98 1.83 1.03
C GLY A 192 -18.28 2.28 2.46
N GLU A 193 -19.56 2.22 2.83
CA GLU A 193 -20.03 2.72 4.13
C GLU A 193 -19.36 2.02 5.32
N LYS A 194 -19.22 0.68 5.25
CA LYS A 194 -18.65 -0.09 6.37
C LYS A 194 -17.20 0.29 6.66
N GLN A 195 -16.38 0.46 5.64
CA GLN A 195 -14.99 0.84 5.82
C GLN A 195 -14.87 2.31 6.23
N TRP A 196 -15.70 3.21 5.69
CA TRP A 196 -15.74 4.61 6.13
C TRP A 196 -16.10 4.74 7.60
N ASN A 197 -17.10 3.99 8.08
CA ASN A 197 -17.50 4.00 9.49
C ASN A 197 -16.37 3.48 10.39
N TRP A 198 -15.68 2.42 9.96
CA TRP A 198 -14.50 1.93 10.65
C TRP A 198 -13.37 2.97 10.67
N PHE A 199 -13.05 3.59 9.52
CA PHE A 199 -12.01 4.61 9.40
C PHE A 199 -12.28 5.80 10.33
N ASN A 200 -13.49 6.32 10.33
CA ASN A 200 -13.91 7.41 11.22
C ASN A 200 -13.74 7.09 12.72
N ASN A 201 -13.78 5.83 13.10
CA ASN A 201 -13.57 5.43 14.48
C ASN A 201 -12.08 5.31 14.82
N ILE A 202 -11.29 4.71 13.93
CA ILE A 202 -9.87 4.46 14.23
C ILE A 202 -8.99 5.70 14.14
N VAL A 203 -9.34 6.70 13.33
CA VAL A 203 -8.59 7.96 13.25
C VAL A 203 -8.70 8.80 14.52
N LYS A 204 -9.66 8.50 15.40
CA LYS A 204 -9.76 9.11 16.73
C LYS A 204 -8.71 8.61 17.72
N ILE A 205 -8.02 7.50 17.40
CA ILE A 205 -6.90 7.02 18.19
C ILE A 205 -5.78 8.05 18.11
N LYS A 206 -5.32 8.53 19.27
CA LYS A 206 -4.18 9.46 19.28
C LYS A 206 -2.93 8.77 18.76
N ALA A 207 -2.29 9.37 17.80
CA ALA A 207 -1.03 8.90 17.24
C ALA A 207 -0.11 10.07 16.95
N ASP A 208 1.19 9.88 17.19
CA ASP A 208 2.23 10.88 16.91
C ASP A 208 2.65 10.82 15.44
N ALA A 209 2.60 9.63 14.83
CA ALA A 209 2.75 9.42 13.40
C ALA A 209 1.62 8.53 12.88
N ARG A 210 0.96 8.96 11.79
CA ARG A 210 -0.09 8.19 11.13
C ARG A 210 0.26 7.93 9.68
N ILE A 211 0.32 6.65 9.32
CA ILE A 211 0.61 6.19 7.98
C ILE A 211 -0.67 5.57 7.41
N ILE A 212 -1.16 6.11 6.30
CA ILE A 212 -2.31 5.57 5.56
C ILE A 212 -1.78 4.85 4.33
N VAL A 213 -1.95 3.55 4.31
CA VAL A 213 -1.63 2.68 3.17
C VAL A 213 -2.82 2.67 2.24
N SER A 214 -2.63 3.20 1.04
CA SER A 214 -3.60 3.14 -0.05
C SER A 214 -2.91 2.50 -1.25
N SER A 215 -3.45 1.40 -1.78
CA SER A 215 -2.78 0.73 -2.92
C SER A 215 -2.68 1.65 -4.14
N ILE A 216 -3.67 2.52 -4.36
CA ILE A 216 -3.67 3.55 -5.42
C ILE A 216 -3.36 4.94 -4.87
N GLN A 217 -2.86 5.83 -5.73
CA GLN A 217 -2.41 7.17 -5.35
C GLN A 217 -3.54 8.08 -4.83
N PHE A 218 -3.23 8.82 -3.75
CA PHE A 218 -4.16 9.78 -3.11
C PHE A 218 -3.93 11.23 -3.55
N ILE A 219 -2.69 11.74 -3.46
CA ILE A 219 -2.37 13.15 -3.76
C ILE A 219 -2.10 13.35 -5.24
N ALA A 220 -1.36 12.43 -5.87
CA ALA A 220 -0.91 12.55 -7.25
C ALA A 220 -2.04 12.93 -8.21
N SER A 221 -1.72 13.75 -9.20
CA SER A 221 -2.67 14.26 -10.20
C SER A 221 -2.00 14.41 -11.56
N GLY A 222 -2.78 14.75 -12.59
CA GLY A 222 -2.27 14.99 -13.94
C GLY A 222 -2.19 13.73 -14.80
N HIS A 223 -2.72 12.62 -14.35
CA HIS A 223 -2.87 11.39 -15.12
C HIS A 223 -4.31 10.85 -15.04
N GLY A 224 -4.69 10.05 -16.02
CA GLY A 224 -5.98 9.37 -16.11
C GLY A 224 -5.94 7.89 -15.76
N TRP A 225 -4.92 7.42 -15.03
CA TRP A 225 -4.85 6.08 -14.43
C TRP A 225 -5.68 6.04 -13.15
N GLU A 226 -5.82 4.88 -12.52
CA GLU A 226 -6.49 4.75 -11.24
C GLU A 226 -5.89 5.67 -10.18
N SER A 227 -6.73 6.31 -9.43
CA SER A 227 -6.35 7.12 -8.28
C SER A 227 -7.60 7.61 -7.54
N TRP A 228 -7.44 8.18 -6.36
CA TRP A 228 -8.53 8.84 -5.65
C TRP A 228 -9.14 10.02 -6.43
N ASN A 229 -8.44 10.57 -7.41
CA ASN A 229 -8.98 11.64 -8.28
C ASN A 229 -10.15 11.17 -9.15
N ASN A 230 -10.30 9.86 -9.37
CA ASN A 230 -11.42 9.31 -10.13
C ASN A 230 -12.77 9.44 -9.39
N LEU A 231 -12.73 9.54 -8.04
CA LEU A 231 -13.89 9.80 -7.19
C LEU A 231 -13.63 11.04 -6.32
N PRO A 232 -13.72 12.25 -6.88
CA PRO A 232 -13.29 13.48 -6.19
C PRO A 232 -14.02 13.75 -4.88
N HIS A 233 -15.30 13.38 -4.78
CA HIS A 233 -16.09 13.53 -3.55
C HIS A 233 -15.57 12.62 -2.41
N GLU A 234 -15.13 11.41 -2.71
CA GLU A 234 -14.52 10.48 -1.75
C GLU A 234 -13.15 10.99 -1.28
N LYS A 235 -12.34 11.51 -2.22
CA LYS A 235 -11.07 12.19 -1.90
C LYS A 235 -11.29 13.39 -1.00
N ASN A 236 -12.25 14.26 -1.32
CA ASN A 236 -12.61 15.42 -0.51
C ASN A 236 -13.11 15.02 0.88
N LYS A 237 -13.84 13.90 0.98
CA LYS A 237 -14.29 13.34 2.26
C LYS A 237 -13.10 12.93 3.13
N MET A 238 -12.09 12.27 2.56
CA MET A 238 -10.87 11.91 3.28
C MET A 238 -10.12 13.16 3.76
N GLU A 239 -9.92 14.13 2.88
CA GLU A 239 -9.27 15.41 3.22
C GLU A 239 -10.01 16.15 4.34
N LYS A 240 -11.36 16.16 4.29
CA LYS A 240 -12.18 16.77 5.34
C LYS A 240 -12.01 16.06 6.69
N ILE A 241 -11.93 14.73 6.71
CA ILE A 241 -11.71 13.99 7.96
C ILE A 241 -10.33 14.32 8.55
N ILE A 242 -9.30 14.45 7.69
CA ILE A 242 -7.95 14.85 8.11
C ILE A 242 -7.99 16.26 8.73
N ASP A 243 -8.68 17.20 8.09
CA ASP A 243 -8.82 18.57 8.58
C ASP A 243 -9.62 18.65 9.91
N ASP A 244 -10.77 18.00 9.97
CA ASP A 244 -11.66 18.05 11.12
C ASP A 244 -11.07 17.34 12.37
N SER A 245 -10.17 16.40 12.17
CA SER A 245 -9.57 15.59 13.23
C SER A 245 -8.16 16.05 13.61
N ASP A 246 -7.68 17.17 13.07
CA ASP A 246 -6.34 17.73 13.28
C ASP A 246 -5.22 16.69 13.11
N LEU A 247 -5.31 15.91 12.01
CA LEU A 247 -4.40 14.81 11.71
C LEU A 247 -3.16 15.32 10.95
N ASN A 248 -2.46 16.30 11.52
CA ASN A 248 -1.32 16.99 10.89
C ASN A 248 -0.13 16.09 10.55
N ASN A 249 -0.02 14.93 11.19
CA ASN A 249 1.08 13.97 11.03
C ASN A 249 0.68 12.79 10.13
N THR A 250 -0.19 13.03 9.15
CA THR A 250 -0.68 11.98 8.25
C THR A 250 0.16 11.91 6.98
N ILE A 251 0.68 10.73 6.70
CA ILE A 251 1.43 10.39 5.51
C ILE A 251 0.70 9.27 4.77
N PHE A 252 0.51 9.45 3.45
CA PHE A 252 0.05 8.38 2.57
C PHE A 252 1.24 7.63 1.98
N ILE A 253 1.12 6.31 1.88
CA ILE A 253 1.99 5.48 1.04
C ILE A 253 1.13 4.78 0.01
N SER A 254 1.62 4.71 -1.24
CA SER A 254 0.85 4.19 -2.37
C SER A 254 1.68 3.38 -3.36
N GLY A 255 0.99 2.62 -4.21
CA GLY A 255 1.54 1.73 -5.22
C GLY A 255 0.92 1.95 -6.62
N ASP A 256 0.59 0.85 -7.33
CA ASP A 256 -0.10 0.76 -8.61
C ASP A 256 0.65 1.36 -9.83
N ARG A 257 1.28 2.49 -9.68
CA ARG A 257 1.72 3.37 -10.78
C ARG A 257 2.98 2.92 -11.53
N HIS A 258 3.62 1.83 -11.13
CA HIS A 258 4.85 1.31 -11.75
C HIS A 258 5.99 2.35 -11.83
N ARG A 259 6.01 3.30 -10.89
CA ARG A 259 7.05 4.33 -10.67
C ARG A 259 7.03 4.82 -9.23
N GLY A 260 8.08 5.45 -8.79
CA GLY A 260 8.15 6.06 -7.47
C GLY A 260 8.06 7.59 -7.52
N GLY A 261 7.54 8.22 -6.45
CA GLY A 261 7.43 9.67 -6.39
C GLY A 261 7.11 10.19 -5.01
N LEU A 262 7.41 11.46 -4.77
CA LEU A 262 7.08 12.22 -3.57
C LEU A 262 6.07 13.31 -3.90
N TYR A 263 5.08 13.49 -3.03
CA TYR A 263 4.02 14.47 -3.23
C TYR A 263 3.71 15.20 -1.93
N LYS A 264 3.31 16.47 -2.06
CA LYS A 264 2.90 17.33 -0.96
C LYS A 264 1.71 18.17 -1.38
N LYS A 265 0.68 18.22 -0.53
CA LYS A 265 -0.51 19.03 -0.75
C LYS A 265 -0.94 19.71 0.53
N LEU A 266 -1.42 20.95 0.43
CA LEU A 266 -2.18 21.60 1.50
C LEU A 266 -3.66 21.26 1.35
N THR A 267 -4.31 20.90 2.45
CA THR A 267 -5.76 20.79 2.52
C THR A 267 -6.41 22.16 2.57
N LYS A 268 -7.74 22.22 2.59
CA LYS A 268 -8.49 23.48 2.70
C LYS A 268 -8.23 24.20 4.02
N SER A 269 -7.95 23.50 5.10
CA SER A 269 -7.60 24.04 6.41
C SER A 269 -6.10 24.27 6.59
N TYR A 270 -5.33 24.23 5.49
CA TYR A 270 -3.88 24.42 5.46
C TYR A 270 -3.07 23.33 6.19
N ASN A 271 -3.67 22.18 6.52
CA ASN A 271 -2.92 21.02 6.94
C ASN A 271 -2.09 20.48 5.78
N THR A 272 -0.89 20.02 6.07
CA THR A 272 -0.04 19.43 5.04
C THR A 272 -0.22 17.91 5.03
N ILE A 273 -0.57 17.37 3.86
CA ILE A 273 -0.55 15.93 3.61
C ILE A 273 0.65 15.61 2.71
N PHE A 274 1.29 14.48 3.01
CA PHE A 274 2.39 13.95 2.22
C PHE A 274 2.03 12.58 1.66
N GLU A 275 2.57 12.25 0.50
CA GLU A 275 2.48 10.93 -0.09
C GLU A 275 3.83 10.52 -0.65
N ILE A 276 4.20 9.27 -0.41
CA ILE A 276 5.28 8.60 -1.12
C ILE A 276 4.71 7.40 -1.86
N THR A 277 4.84 7.40 -3.19
CA THR A 277 4.53 6.25 -4.03
C THR A 277 5.81 5.44 -4.21
N SER A 278 5.74 4.14 -3.91
CA SER A 278 6.78 3.18 -4.27
C SER A 278 6.15 2.04 -5.04
N SER A 279 6.30 2.12 -6.33
CA SER A 279 5.81 1.20 -7.32
C SER A 279 6.77 1.28 -8.50
N SER A 280 7.59 0.36 -8.74
CA SER A 280 7.49 -1.05 -8.79
C SER A 280 8.73 -1.74 -8.23
N MET A 281 8.52 -2.83 -7.51
CA MET A 281 9.65 -3.61 -7.02
C MET A 281 10.39 -4.36 -8.13
N ASN A 282 9.67 -4.84 -9.18
CA ASN A 282 10.30 -5.52 -10.32
C ASN A 282 9.53 -5.41 -11.65
N ALA A 283 8.53 -4.55 -11.72
CA ALA A 283 7.69 -4.37 -12.90
C ALA A 283 7.56 -2.89 -13.32
N PRO A 284 8.68 -2.15 -13.53
CA PRO A 284 8.63 -0.73 -13.84
C PRO A 284 7.98 -0.46 -15.21
N TYR A 285 7.33 0.69 -15.31
CA TYR A 285 6.78 1.19 -16.57
C TYR A 285 7.39 2.57 -16.89
N PRO A 286 8.36 2.64 -17.83
CA PRO A 286 9.15 3.83 -18.11
C PRO A 286 8.44 4.88 -18.98
N GLY A 287 7.11 4.94 -18.96
CA GLY A 287 6.32 5.90 -19.74
C GLY A 287 6.72 7.38 -19.55
N GLN A 288 6.05 8.29 -20.26
CA GLN A 288 6.31 9.73 -20.17
C GLN A 288 6.08 10.25 -18.74
N GLU A 289 6.74 11.36 -18.41
CA GLU A 289 6.51 12.07 -17.15
C GLU A 289 5.11 12.69 -17.16
N GLU A 290 4.43 12.55 -16.03
CA GLU A 290 3.08 13.07 -15.83
C GLU A 290 3.13 14.53 -15.39
N GLU A 291 2.11 15.31 -15.71
CA GLU A 291 1.93 16.61 -15.08
C GLU A 291 1.60 16.40 -13.59
N GLY A 292 2.35 17.05 -12.71
CA GLY A 292 2.20 16.81 -11.26
C GLY A 292 2.15 18.10 -10.47
N LEU A 293 0.94 18.63 -10.24
CA LEU A 293 0.76 19.86 -9.46
C LEU A 293 1.34 19.76 -8.04
N TYR A 294 1.27 18.58 -7.44
CA TYR A 294 1.67 18.33 -6.05
C TYR A 294 2.96 17.53 -5.93
N ARG A 295 3.58 17.18 -7.05
CA ARG A 295 4.79 16.36 -7.08
C ARG A 295 6.03 17.15 -6.67
N ILE A 296 6.93 16.51 -5.92
CA ILE A 296 8.23 17.04 -5.52
C ILE A 296 9.30 16.37 -6.40
N GLY A 297 9.82 17.11 -7.37
CA GLY A 297 10.77 16.59 -8.36
C GLY A 297 10.12 15.63 -9.37
N ASP A 298 10.94 14.97 -10.18
CA ASP A 298 10.47 13.99 -11.17
C ASP A 298 10.22 12.62 -10.53
N THR A 299 9.33 11.82 -11.14
CA THR A 299 9.13 10.43 -10.74
C THR A 299 10.36 9.59 -11.06
N TYR A 300 10.58 8.54 -10.27
CA TYR A 300 11.59 7.53 -10.56
C TYR A 300 10.92 6.34 -11.25
N LYS A 301 11.39 6.01 -12.47
CA LYS A 301 10.70 5.11 -13.41
C LYS A 301 11.28 3.71 -13.50
N LEU A 302 12.22 3.38 -12.63
CA LEU A 302 12.85 2.05 -12.55
C LEU A 302 12.45 1.35 -11.25
N GLU A 303 12.99 0.15 -11.02
CA GLU A 303 12.74 -0.64 -9.81
C GLU A 303 13.06 0.18 -8.56
N ASN A 304 12.12 0.17 -7.62
CA ASN A 304 12.24 0.98 -6.41
C ASN A 304 11.49 0.37 -5.23
N TYR A 305 11.90 0.78 -4.03
CA TYR A 305 11.20 0.55 -2.77
C TYR A 305 11.27 1.79 -1.90
N GLY A 306 10.34 1.92 -0.98
CA GLY A 306 10.27 3.04 -0.06
C GLY A 306 10.72 2.66 1.34
N ILE A 307 11.28 3.65 2.08
CA ILE A 307 11.58 3.54 3.52
C ILE A 307 10.98 4.75 4.22
N LEU A 308 10.29 4.49 5.33
CA LEU A 308 9.91 5.50 6.31
C LEU A 308 10.76 5.30 7.57
N ASN A 309 11.55 6.29 7.93
CA ASN A 309 12.30 6.28 9.18
C ASN A 309 11.69 7.28 10.15
N ILE A 310 11.23 6.80 11.30
CA ILE A 310 10.66 7.61 12.38
C ILE A 310 11.70 7.73 13.49
N ASP A 311 12.14 8.93 13.77
CA ASP A 311 13.00 9.28 14.92
C ASP A 311 12.13 9.95 15.98
N LYS A 312 11.80 9.20 17.06
CA LYS A 312 10.91 9.70 18.12
C LYS A 312 11.56 10.84 18.92
N SER A 313 12.89 10.80 19.11
CA SER A 313 13.61 11.77 19.92
C SER A 313 13.65 13.13 19.23
N LYS A 314 13.82 13.14 17.92
CA LYS A 314 13.81 14.37 17.09
C LYS A 314 12.43 14.75 16.61
N LYS A 315 11.44 13.86 16.73
CA LYS A 315 10.11 14.00 16.13
C LYS A 315 10.19 14.27 14.61
N ILE A 316 11.00 13.49 13.93
CA ILE A 316 11.20 13.56 12.47
C ILE A 316 10.76 12.24 11.85
N LEU A 317 10.08 12.35 10.72
CA LEU A 317 9.84 11.23 9.80
C LEU A 317 10.55 11.53 8.48
N SER A 318 11.43 10.62 8.06
CA SER A 318 12.08 10.68 6.74
C SER A 318 11.39 9.73 5.79
N MET A 319 10.97 10.23 4.65
CA MET A 319 10.45 9.46 3.51
C MET A 319 11.59 9.30 2.50
N VAL A 320 11.98 8.08 2.19
CA VAL A 320 13.09 7.79 1.30
C VAL A 320 12.65 6.81 0.22
N LEU A 321 12.86 7.17 -1.04
CA LEU A 321 12.72 6.27 -2.18
C LEU A 321 14.10 5.78 -2.59
N LYS A 322 14.26 4.46 -2.74
CA LYS A 322 15.52 3.82 -3.07
C LYS A 322 15.39 2.98 -4.34
N ASN A 323 16.48 2.85 -5.08
CA ASN A 323 16.54 2.01 -6.27
C ASN A 323 16.93 0.56 -5.94
N ILE A 324 17.00 -0.29 -6.97
CA ILE A 324 17.35 -1.72 -6.87
C ILE A 324 18.74 -1.98 -6.23
N ASN A 325 19.63 -0.99 -6.21
CA ASN A 325 20.97 -1.09 -5.59
C ASN A 325 21.00 -0.56 -4.14
N GLY A 326 19.86 -0.08 -3.61
CA GLY A 326 19.80 0.53 -2.27
C GLY A 326 20.22 1.99 -2.21
N GLU A 327 20.42 2.64 -3.36
CA GLU A 327 20.79 4.06 -3.42
C GLU A 327 19.55 4.94 -3.28
N THR A 328 19.66 6.01 -2.51
CA THR A 328 18.58 6.99 -2.35
C THR A 328 18.41 7.81 -3.63
N VAL A 329 17.22 7.74 -4.21
CA VAL A 329 16.88 8.49 -5.45
C VAL A 329 16.00 9.70 -5.16
N ARG A 330 15.23 9.67 -4.07
CA ARG A 330 14.43 10.81 -3.56
C ARG A 330 14.32 10.71 -2.04
N SER A 331 14.29 11.84 -1.38
CA SER A 331 14.02 11.89 0.07
C SER A 331 13.34 13.19 0.47
N LEU A 332 12.58 13.12 1.56
CA LEU A 332 11.95 14.27 2.21
C LEU A 332 11.88 14.01 3.71
N GLU A 333 12.25 14.99 4.51
CA GLU A 333 12.08 14.96 5.97
C GLU A 333 10.92 15.88 6.37
N ILE A 334 10.14 15.41 7.32
CA ILE A 334 9.02 16.15 7.91
C ILE A 334 9.12 16.13 9.44
N LYS A 335 8.72 17.21 10.09
CA LYS A 335 8.50 17.23 11.54
C LYS A 335 7.14 16.63 11.84
N LEU A 336 7.10 15.79 12.88
CA LEU A 336 5.91 15.18 13.43
C LEU A 336 5.32 16.03 14.56
#